data_466e19c6b65d777ba1e38b80f0aec942
#
_entry.id   466e19c6b65d777ba1e38b80f0aec942
#
_cell.length_a   1.000
_cell.length_b   1.000
_cell.length_c   1.000
_cell.angle_alpha   90.00
_cell.angle_beta   90.00
_cell.angle_gamma   90.00
#
_symmetry.space_group_name_H-M   'P 1'
#
loop_
_entity.id
_entity.type
_entity.pdbx_description
1 polymer ?
#
loop_
_entity_poly.entity_id
_entity_poly.type
_entity_poly.pdbx_seq_one_letter_code
_entity_poly.pdbx_strand_id
1 'polypeptide(L)'
;MRVVIYVEGSSDKLAMEALLAPLIAEKATEGISIEFFRAKAGDAKQFLLLTIPVTSVNILLNNPNIVVVAIPDLYRKNKGFPHETFAELKKGTIDKFHETLQSRGLGDDPRLTERFQVFCFKYELETLILAAEAQLKTFLGVNSFKVTWQLPVEDENHDLPPKQVVKRLFASCGRSYKEAVDAANILRNASYQDIAVHCPQCFGPFVEFLSGLANV
;
A
#
# COMPACT_ATOMS: atom_id res chain seq x y z
N MET A 1 -0.88 3.42 20.85
CA MET A 1 -1.75 2.98 19.73
C MET A 1 -1.00 1.99 18.84
N ARG A 2 -1.70 1.06 18.16
CA ARG A 2 -1.10 0.11 17.22
C ARG A 2 -1.81 0.20 15.85
N VAL A 3 -1.05 0.31 14.79
CA VAL A 3 -1.55 0.31 13.40
C VAL A 3 -1.13 -0.99 12.73
N VAL A 4 -2.10 -1.77 12.28
CA VAL A 4 -1.90 -3.07 11.63
C VAL A 4 -2.25 -2.90 10.16
N ILE A 5 -1.26 -3.03 9.27
CA ILE A 5 -1.39 -2.78 7.85
C ILE A 5 -1.26 -4.09 7.09
N TYR A 6 -2.29 -4.45 6.33
CA TYR A 6 -2.30 -5.64 5.50
C TYR A 6 -2.00 -5.28 4.04
N VAL A 7 -1.01 -5.96 3.45
CA VAL A 7 -0.60 -5.88 2.03
C VAL A 7 -0.71 -7.23 1.35
N GLU A 8 -0.69 -7.28 0.01
CA GLU A 8 -0.88 -8.54 -0.73
C GLU A 8 0.29 -9.51 -0.54
N GLY A 9 1.51 -9.05 -0.75
CA GLY A 9 2.70 -9.90 -0.82
C GLY A 9 3.74 -9.64 0.28
N SER A 10 4.69 -10.57 0.37
CA SER A 10 5.88 -10.40 1.21
C SER A 10 6.83 -9.34 0.66
N SER A 11 6.86 -9.16 -0.66
CA SER A 11 7.59 -8.08 -1.34
C SER A 11 7.08 -6.71 -0.92
N ASP A 12 5.74 -6.53 -0.94
CA ASP A 12 5.11 -5.28 -0.55
C ASP A 12 5.40 -4.94 0.90
N LYS A 13 5.27 -5.95 1.78
CA LYS A 13 5.62 -5.79 3.19
C LYS A 13 7.05 -5.29 3.37
N LEU A 14 8.03 -5.99 2.79
CA LEU A 14 9.45 -5.65 2.96
C LEU A 14 9.79 -4.28 2.35
N ALA A 15 9.20 -3.96 1.21
CA ALA A 15 9.40 -2.70 0.53
C ALA A 15 8.81 -1.52 1.32
N MET A 16 7.60 -1.67 1.85
CA MET A 16 6.95 -0.64 2.66
C MET A 16 7.63 -0.43 4.02
N GLU A 17 8.06 -1.51 4.68
CA GLU A 17 8.85 -1.42 5.90
C GLU A 17 10.19 -0.72 5.67
N ALA A 18 10.83 -0.96 4.51
CA ALA A 18 12.07 -0.30 4.15
C ALA A 18 11.88 1.19 3.83
N LEU A 19 10.85 1.54 3.05
CA LEU A 19 10.54 2.91 2.64
C LEU A 19 10.12 3.78 3.83
N LEU A 20 9.24 3.25 4.66
CA LEU A 20 8.64 3.99 5.78
C LEU A 20 9.40 3.84 7.09
N ALA A 21 10.59 3.21 7.09
CA ALA A 21 11.38 3.04 8.31
C ALA A 21 11.58 4.34 9.11
N PRO A 22 11.86 5.51 8.49
CA PRO A 22 11.98 6.77 9.22
C PRO A 22 10.67 7.20 9.90
N LEU A 23 9.54 7.12 9.20
CA LEU A 23 8.21 7.45 9.74
C LEU A 23 7.80 6.46 10.85
N ILE A 24 8.07 5.18 10.67
CA ILE A 24 7.79 4.15 11.68
C ILE A 24 8.58 4.43 12.96
N ALA A 25 9.87 4.81 12.84
CA ALA A 25 10.71 5.16 13.98
C ALA A 25 10.23 6.44 14.68
N GLU A 26 9.84 7.46 13.91
CA GLU A 26 9.26 8.69 14.45
C GLU A 26 7.99 8.39 15.26
N LYS A 27 7.03 7.67 14.66
CA LYS A 27 5.76 7.31 15.31
C LYS A 27 5.95 6.40 16.53
N ALA A 28 6.97 5.56 16.54
CA ALA A 28 7.31 4.75 17.72
C ALA A 28 7.70 5.63 18.92
N THR A 29 8.36 6.77 18.71
CA THR A 29 8.66 7.73 19.80
C THR A 29 7.41 8.38 20.38
N GLU A 30 6.33 8.47 19.59
CA GLU A 30 5.02 8.95 20.01
C GLU A 30 4.14 7.85 20.65
N GLY A 31 4.68 6.63 20.84
CA GLY A 31 3.93 5.48 21.36
C GLY A 31 2.99 4.82 20.36
N ILE A 32 3.25 5.02 19.06
CA ILE A 32 2.47 4.42 17.97
C ILE A 32 3.30 3.35 17.27
N SER A 33 2.86 2.09 17.35
CA SER A 33 3.47 0.96 16.63
C SER A 33 2.80 0.81 15.26
N ILE A 34 3.59 0.78 14.19
CA ILE A 34 3.13 0.52 12.81
C ILE A 34 3.73 -0.80 12.34
N GLU A 35 2.88 -1.74 11.97
CA GLU A 35 3.29 -3.09 11.61
C GLU A 35 2.63 -3.54 10.30
N PHE A 36 3.44 -4.08 9.38
CA PHE A 36 2.96 -4.63 8.11
C PHE A 36 2.79 -6.14 8.16
N PHE A 37 1.68 -6.62 7.62
CA PHE A 37 1.37 -8.04 7.50
C PHE A 37 1.00 -8.38 6.06
N ARG A 38 1.56 -9.46 5.55
CA ARG A 38 1.13 -10.00 4.25
C ARG A 38 -0.21 -10.71 4.39
N ALA A 39 -1.00 -10.72 3.33
CA ALA A 39 -2.17 -11.57 3.21
C ALA A 39 -1.79 -13.05 3.39
N LYS A 40 -2.72 -13.85 3.89
CA LYS A 40 -2.52 -15.30 4.00
C LYS A 40 -2.36 -15.93 2.61
N ALA A 41 -1.74 -17.10 2.56
CA ALA A 41 -1.58 -17.87 1.33
C ALA A 41 -2.95 -18.12 0.63
N GLY A 42 -2.95 -18.08 -0.70
CA GLY A 42 -4.13 -18.14 -1.54
C GLY A 42 -4.29 -16.87 -2.36
N ASP A 43 -5.53 -16.47 -2.62
CA ASP A 43 -5.83 -15.23 -3.31
C ASP A 43 -5.67 -14.02 -2.38
N ALA A 44 -4.47 -13.44 -2.39
CA ALA A 44 -4.10 -12.34 -1.50
C ALA A 44 -5.02 -11.13 -1.66
N LYS A 45 -5.34 -10.73 -2.89
CA LYS A 45 -6.24 -9.61 -3.15
C LYS A 45 -7.65 -9.88 -2.65
N GLN A 46 -8.21 -11.04 -2.95
CA GLN A 46 -9.53 -11.42 -2.44
C GLN A 46 -9.55 -11.45 -0.91
N PHE A 47 -8.46 -11.92 -0.28
CA PHE A 47 -8.33 -11.91 1.18
C PHE A 47 -8.39 -10.47 1.72
N LEU A 48 -7.69 -9.51 1.11
CA LEU A 48 -7.72 -8.11 1.54
C LEU A 48 -9.09 -7.46 1.34
N LEU A 49 -9.77 -7.77 0.23
CA LEU A 49 -11.04 -7.12 -0.12
C LEU A 49 -12.25 -7.72 0.62
N LEU A 50 -12.23 -9.02 0.95
CA LEU A 50 -13.39 -9.73 1.48
C LEU A 50 -13.18 -10.27 2.91
N THR A 51 -11.97 -10.74 3.24
CA THR A 51 -11.73 -11.36 4.55
C THR A 51 -11.25 -10.36 5.59
N ILE A 52 -10.35 -9.45 5.22
CA ILE A 52 -9.84 -8.43 6.15
C ILE A 52 -10.98 -7.54 6.67
N PRO A 53 -11.91 -7.00 5.87
CA PRO A 53 -13.04 -6.23 6.40
C PRO A 53 -13.83 -6.98 7.46
N VAL A 54 -14.14 -8.25 7.21
CA VAL A 54 -14.90 -9.11 8.14
C VAL A 54 -14.13 -9.38 9.43
N THR A 55 -12.84 -9.73 9.33
CA THR A 55 -12.02 -10.05 10.51
C THR A 55 -11.65 -8.81 11.31
N SER A 56 -11.57 -7.65 10.66
CA SER A 56 -11.29 -6.37 11.32
C SER A 56 -12.32 -6.00 12.35
N VAL A 57 -13.59 -6.36 12.16
CA VAL A 57 -14.62 -6.12 13.17
C VAL A 57 -14.24 -6.78 14.51
N ASN A 58 -13.80 -8.04 14.51
CA ASN A 58 -13.37 -8.72 15.72
C ASN A 58 -12.10 -8.08 16.32
N ILE A 59 -11.13 -7.72 15.47
CA ILE A 59 -9.89 -7.10 15.91
C ILE A 59 -10.19 -5.78 16.64
N LEU A 60 -11.04 -4.94 16.05
CA LEU A 60 -11.38 -3.62 16.57
C LEU A 60 -12.25 -3.67 17.83
N LEU A 61 -13.18 -4.63 17.93
CA LEU A 61 -14.00 -4.84 19.12
C LEU A 61 -13.16 -5.26 20.33
N ASN A 62 -12.20 -6.14 20.12
CA ASN A 62 -11.38 -6.68 21.21
C ASN A 62 -10.20 -5.78 21.58
N ASN A 63 -9.88 -4.76 20.78
CA ASN A 63 -8.70 -3.92 20.95
C ASN A 63 -9.03 -2.45 20.66
N PRO A 64 -9.35 -1.65 21.66
CA PRO A 64 -9.76 -0.25 21.44
C PRO A 64 -8.64 0.64 20.84
N ASN A 65 -7.39 0.26 21.03
CA ASN A 65 -6.21 1.04 20.61
C ASN A 65 -5.58 0.53 19.30
N ILE A 66 -6.33 -0.25 18.49
CA ILE A 66 -5.86 -0.72 17.18
C ILE A 66 -6.57 0.03 16.06
N VAL A 67 -5.80 0.36 15.04
CA VAL A 67 -6.27 0.78 13.71
C VAL A 67 -5.89 -0.32 12.72
N VAL A 68 -6.82 -0.71 11.86
CA VAL A 68 -6.60 -1.71 10.80
C VAL A 68 -6.62 -1.02 9.45
N VAL A 69 -5.60 -1.27 8.66
CA VAL A 69 -5.45 -0.71 7.30
C VAL A 69 -5.33 -1.85 6.30
N ALA A 70 -6.04 -1.77 5.19
CA ALA A 70 -5.88 -2.65 4.04
C ALA A 70 -5.31 -1.87 2.85
N ILE A 71 -4.26 -2.42 2.21
CA ILE A 71 -3.63 -1.83 1.01
C ILE A 71 -3.55 -2.90 -0.08
N PRO A 72 -4.64 -3.15 -0.82
CA PRO A 72 -4.60 -3.97 -2.02
C PRO A 72 -3.97 -3.23 -3.20
N ASP A 73 -3.48 -3.98 -4.19
CA ASP A 73 -3.16 -3.45 -5.51
C ASP A 73 -4.45 -3.09 -6.26
N LEU A 74 -4.48 -1.99 -7.00
CA LEU A 74 -5.61 -1.72 -7.90
C LEU A 74 -5.62 -2.68 -9.09
N TYR A 75 -4.43 -3.16 -9.52
CA TYR A 75 -4.32 -4.07 -10.65
C TYR A 75 -5.00 -5.42 -10.39
N ARG A 76 -5.39 -6.11 -11.48
CA ARG A 76 -6.38 -7.18 -11.53
C ARG A 76 -7.75 -6.69 -11.05
N LYS A 77 -8.27 -5.71 -11.80
CA LYS A 77 -9.62 -5.17 -11.64
C LYS A 77 -10.68 -6.28 -11.55
N ASN A 78 -11.80 -5.95 -10.94
CA ASN A 78 -12.96 -6.84 -10.83
C ASN A 78 -12.71 -8.15 -10.03
N LYS A 79 -11.68 -8.20 -9.20
CA LYS A 79 -11.45 -9.32 -8.30
C LYS A 79 -12.15 -9.07 -6.95
N GLY A 80 -12.84 -10.07 -6.44
CA GLY A 80 -13.65 -9.97 -5.22
C GLY A 80 -15.03 -9.36 -5.45
N PHE A 81 -15.07 -8.19 -6.09
CA PHE A 81 -16.27 -7.48 -6.53
C PHE A 81 -15.92 -6.57 -7.72
N PRO A 82 -16.93 -6.10 -8.50
CA PRO A 82 -16.68 -5.19 -9.62
C PRO A 82 -16.06 -3.87 -9.16
N HIS A 83 -14.94 -3.48 -9.75
CA HIS A 83 -14.28 -2.18 -9.55
C HIS A 83 -13.30 -1.90 -10.68
N GLU A 84 -13.25 -0.66 -11.12
CA GLU A 84 -12.34 -0.15 -12.16
C GLU A 84 -11.40 0.92 -11.58
N THR A 85 -11.87 1.61 -10.54
CA THR A 85 -11.17 2.73 -9.90
C THR A 85 -10.84 2.44 -8.44
N PHE A 86 -9.89 3.21 -7.90
CA PHE A 86 -9.59 3.15 -6.47
C PHE A 86 -10.81 3.50 -5.60
N ALA A 87 -11.60 4.49 -6.02
CA ALA A 87 -12.80 4.89 -5.27
C ALA A 87 -13.81 3.73 -5.15
N GLU A 88 -14.04 2.99 -6.22
CA GLU A 88 -14.90 1.81 -6.21
C GLU A 88 -14.33 0.66 -5.39
N LEU A 89 -13.01 0.40 -5.50
CA LEU A 89 -12.31 -0.59 -4.69
C LEU A 89 -12.42 -0.26 -3.20
N LYS A 90 -12.14 0.99 -2.82
CA LYS A 90 -12.23 1.48 -1.44
C LYS A 90 -13.67 1.33 -0.94
N LYS A 91 -14.64 1.82 -1.73
CA LYS A 91 -16.06 1.75 -1.37
C LYS A 91 -16.51 0.32 -1.14
N GLY A 92 -16.26 -0.59 -2.08
CA GLY A 92 -16.70 -2.00 -1.95
C GLY A 92 -16.04 -2.71 -0.75
N THR A 93 -14.78 -2.39 -0.43
CA THR A 93 -14.10 -2.94 0.75
C THR A 93 -14.69 -2.41 2.05
N ILE A 94 -15.01 -1.11 2.10
CA ILE A 94 -15.67 -0.47 3.25
C ILE A 94 -17.11 -0.96 3.39
N ASP A 95 -17.85 -1.07 2.30
CA ASP A 95 -19.22 -1.62 2.31
C ASP A 95 -19.23 -3.02 2.95
N LYS A 96 -18.25 -3.86 2.62
CA LYS A 96 -18.11 -5.20 3.22
C LYS A 96 -17.87 -5.16 4.73
N PHE A 97 -17.13 -4.17 5.22
CA PHE A 97 -16.94 -3.93 6.64
C PHE A 97 -18.27 -3.50 7.31
N HIS A 98 -18.99 -2.52 6.73
CA HIS A 98 -20.28 -2.05 7.22
C HIS A 98 -21.35 -3.14 7.23
N GLU A 99 -21.46 -3.95 6.15
CA GLU A 99 -22.35 -5.12 6.12
C GLU A 99 -22.10 -6.06 7.31
N THR A 100 -20.81 -6.25 7.64
CA THR A 100 -20.44 -7.12 8.79
C THR A 100 -20.84 -6.49 10.12
N LEU A 101 -20.67 -5.18 10.29
CA LEU A 101 -21.13 -4.46 11.48
C LEU A 101 -22.65 -4.58 11.63
N GLN A 102 -23.40 -4.30 10.56
CA GLN A 102 -24.86 -4.38 10.56
C GLN A 102 -25.37 -5.79 10.87
N SER A 103 -24.77 -6.83 10.27
CA SER A 103 -25.15 -8.23 10.53
C SER A 103 -24.93 -8.66 11.98
N ARG A 104 -24.11 -7.92 12.73
CA ARG A 104 -23.84 -8.16 14.17
C ARG A 104 -24.58 -7.19 15.09
N GLY A 105 -25.46 -6.36 14.56
CA GLY A 105 -26.21 -5.37 15.34
C GLY A 105 -25.37 -4.22 15.91
N LEU A 106 -24.17 -3.97 15.32
CA LEU A 106 -23.24 -2.92 15.79
C LEU A 106 -23.50 -1.57 15.10
N GLY A 107 -24.26 -1.55 14.01
CA GLY A 107 -24.56 -0.34 13.24
C GLY A 107 -23.29 0.36 12.73
N ASP A 108 -23.39 1.66 12.53
CA ASP A 108 -22.26 2.50 12.09
C ASP A 108 -21.58 3.16 13.31
N ASP A 109 -21.10 2.35 14.27
CA ASP A 109 -20.37 2.85 15.44
C ASP A 109 -19.08 3.58 15.01
N PRO A 110 -18.95 4.91 15.19
CA PRO A 110 -17.76 5.67 14.78
C PRO A 110 -16.47 5.11 15.42
N ARG A 111 -16.54 4.57 16.62
CA ARG A 111 -15.39 3.96 17.30
C ARG A 111 -14.83 2.75 16.56
N LEU A 112 -15.60 2.14 15.65
CA LEU A 112 -15.15 1.04 14.79
C LEU A 112 -14.86 1.53 13.37
N THR A 113 -15.75 2.34 12.79
CA THR A 113 -15.67 2.76 11.40
C THR A 113 -14.46 3.66 11.11
N GLU A 114 -14.11 4.55 12.06
CA GLU A 114 -12.94 5.42 11.92
C GLU A 114 -11.60 4.67 12.02
N ARG A 115 -11.59 3.48 12.60
CA ARG A 115 -10.39 2.66 12.82
C ARG A 115 -10.17 1.59 11.75
N PHE A 116 -11.05 1.49 10.74
CA PHE A 116 -10.82 0.67 9.56
C PHE A 116 -10.59 1.55 8.34
N GLN A 117 -9.40 1.47 7.75
CA GLN A 117 -9.00 2.31 6.64
C GLN A 117 -8.59 1.48 5.43
N VAL A 118 -8.85 2.01 4.23
CA VAL A 118 -8.49 1.38 2.96
C VAL A 118 -7.74 2.37 2.09
N PHE A 119 -6.54 1.98 1.69
CA PHE A 119 -5.73 2.64 0.67
C PHE A 119 -5.45 1.64 -0.45
N CYS A 120 -4.67 2.01 -1.47
CA CYS A 120 -4.20 1.06 -2.47
C CYS A 120 -2.82 1.47 -3.01
N PHE A 121 -2.13 0.51 -3.62
CA PHE A 121 -1.16 0.88 -4.65
C PHE A 121 -1.93 1.09 -5.95
N LYS A 122 -1.81 2.28 -6.54
CA LYS A 122 -2.43 2.53 -7.83
C LYS A 122 -1.67 1.71 -8.87
N TYR A 123 -2.31 0.65 -9.28
CA TYR A 123 -1.84 -0.49 -10.05
C TYR A 123 -1.06 -1.50 -9.21
N GLU A 124 0.20 -1.28 -8.89
CA GLU A 124 1.11 -2.20 -8.19
C GLU A 124 2.15 -1.42 -7.37
N LEU A 125 2.83 -2.06 -6.44
CA LEU A 125 3.92 -1.49 -5.65
C LEU A 125 5.00 -0.82 -6.52
N GLU A 126 5.27 -1.35 -7.71
CA GLU A 126 6.31 -0.85 -8.61
C GLU A 126 6.08 0.59 -9.08
N THR A 127 4.88 1.13 -8.93
CA THR A 127 4.61 2.57 -9.10
C THR A 127 5.51 3.40 -8.18
N LEU A 128 5.71 2.96 -6.92
CA LEU A 128 6.59 3.66 -5.97
C LEU A 128 8.07 3.57 -6.37
N ILE A 129 8.48 2.46 -7.01
CA ILE A 129 9.85 2.30 -7.53
C ILE A 129 10.09 3.27 -8.68
N LEU A 130 9.11 3.48 -9.57
CA LEU A 130 9.20 4.46 -10.65
C LEU A 130 9.21 5.89 -10.10
N ALA A 131 8.47 6.17 -9.03
CA ALA A 131 8.51 7.44 -8.34
C ALA A 131 9.87 7.73 -7.67
N ALA A 132 10.60 6.68 -7.28
CA ALA A 132 11.96 6.73 -6.74
C ALA A 132 13.03 6.67 -7.85
N GLU A 133 12.86 7.41 -8.94
CA GLU A 133 13.69 7.33 -10.14
C GLU A 133 15.20 7.48 -9.86
N ALA A 134 15.58 8.43 -9.00
CA ALA A 134 16.97 8.68 -8.65
C ALA A 134 17.62 7.45 -7.97
N GLN A 135 16.90 6.82 -7.05
CA GLN A 135 17.35 5.62 -6.35
C GLN A 135 17.39 4.41 -7.28
N LEU A 136 16.41 4.29 -8.17
CA LEU A 136 16.39 3.25 -9.19
C LEU A 136 17.59 3.37 -10.15
N LYS A 137 17.93 4.60 -10.61
CA LYS A 137 19.14 4.87 -11.41
C LYS A 137 20.41 4.46 -10.68
N THR A 138 20.55 4.89 -9.43
CA THR A 138 21.68 4.55 -8.57
C THR A 138 21.81 3.05 -8.39
N PHE A 139 20.70 2.36 -8.10
CA PHE A 139 20.67 0.91 -7.93
C PHE A 139 21.07 0.14 -9.18
N LEU A 140 20.65 0.62 -10.34
CA LEU A 140 21.01 0.02 -11.64
C LEU A 140 22.39 0.44 -12.18
N GLY A 141 23.01 1.47 -11.60
CA GLY A 141 24.31 2.00 -12.02
C GLY A 141 24.24 2.78 -13.34
N VAL A 142 23.14 3.48 -13.60
CA VAL A 142 22.91 4.26 -14.81
C VAL A 142 22.62 5.72 -14.51
N ASN A 143 22.99 6.63 -15.41
CA ASN A 143 22.73 8.07 -15.26
C ASN A 143 21.37 8.48 -15.84
N SER A 144 20.84 7.73 -16.79
CA SER A 144 19.57 8.02 -17.45
C SER A 144 18.90 6.74 -17.96
N PHE A 145 17.58 6.79 -18.09
CA PHE A 145 16.82 5.77 -18.80
C PHE A 145 16.48 6.25 -20.22
N LYS A 146 16.32 5.31 -21.13
CA LYS A 146 15.83 5.57 -22.51
C LYS A 146 14.31 5.77 -22.54
N VAL A 147 13.64 5.44 -21.44
CA VAL A 147 12.19 5.55 -21.28
C VAL A 147 11.93 6.61 -20.22
N THR A 148 10.97 7.46 -20.47
CA THR A 148 10.45 8.45 -19.51
C THR A 148 9.03 8.07 -19.15
N TRP A 149 8.60 8.42 -17.96
CA TRP A 149 7.20 8.28 -17.51
C TRP A 149 6.66 9.63 -17.06
N GLN A 150 5.35 9.72 -17.01
CA GLN A 150 4.65 10.96 -16.66
C GLN A 150 4.60 11.16 -15.15
N LEU A 151 4.36 12.39 -14.73
CA LEU A 151 4.00 12.74 -13.37
C LEU A 151 2.53 13.22 -13.36
N PRO A 152 1.73 12.83 -12.38
CA PRO A 152 2.07 11.91 -11.31
C PRO A 152 2.32 10.48 -11.81
N VAL A 153 3.27 9.79 -11.20
CA VAL A 153 3.66 8.43 -11.62
C VAL A 153 2.50 7.45 -11.56
N GLU A 154 1.55 7.72 -10.72
CA GLU A 154 0.31 6.94 -10.58
C GLU A 154 -0.58 6.97 -11.85
N ASP A 155 -0.35 7.89 -12.77
CA ASP A 155 -1.05 7.93 -14.06
C ASP A 155 -0.30 7.17 -15.16
N GLU A 156 0.93 6.75 -14.88
CA GLU A 156 1.75 5.95 -15.80
C GLU A 156 1.31 4.48 -15.75
N ASN A 157 0.41 4.10 -16.61
CA ASN A 157 0.02 2.69 -16.78
C ASN A 157 -0.83 2.48 -18.02
N HIS A 158 -0.46 3.08 -19.12
CA HIS A 158 -1.36 3.03 -20.26
C HIS A 158 -1.17 1.77 -21.08
N ASP A 159 0.06 1.41 -21.41
CA ASP A 159 0.37 0.27 -22.26
C ASP A 159 1.03 -0.90 -21.50
N LEU A 160 1.71 -0.61 -20.39
CA LEU A 160 2.44 -1.59 -19.60
C LEU A 160 2.25 -1.35 -18.10
N PRO A 161 1.92 -2.39 -17.33
CA PRO A 161 1.91 -2.29 -15.88
C PRO A 161 3.26 -1.84 -15.32
N PRO A 162 3.28 -1.07 -14.21
CA PRO A 162 4.52 -0.58 -13.59
C PRO A 162 5.58 -1.64 -13.39
N LYS A 163 5.20 -2.83 -12.96
CA LYS A 163 6.09 -3.99 -12.82
C LYS A 163 6.76 -4.40 -14.12
N GLN A 164 6.07 -4.32 -15.24
CA GLN A 164 6.67 -4.62 -16.54
C GLN A 164 7.65 -3.54 -16.97
N VAL A 165 7.37 -2.27 -16.66
CA VAL A 165 8.31 -1.17 -16.90
C VAL A 165 9.58 -1.40 -16.09
N VAL A 166 9.47 -1.66 -14.78
CA VAL A 166 10.64 -1.94 -13.93
C VAL A 166 11.43 -3.14 -14.45
N LYS A 167 10.77 -4.25 -14.81
CA LYS A 167 11.44 -5.43 -15.40
C LYS A 167 12.22 -5.09 -16.68
N ARG A 168 11.67 -4.25 -17.56
CA ARG A 168 12.35 -3.82 -18.78
C ARG A 168 13.55 -2.93 -18.48
N LEU A 169 13.47 -2.04 -17.49
CA LEU A 169 14.59 -1.22 -17.07
C LEU A 169 15.74 -2.09 -16.56
N PHE A 170 15.45 -3.08 -15.72
CA PHE A 170 16.44 -4.06 -15.24
C PHE A 170 17.07 -4.84 -16.41
N ALA A 171 16.25 -5.36 -17.32
CA ALA A 171 16.72 -6.11 -18.48
C ALA A 171 17.61 -5.26 -19.40
N SER A 172 17.31 -3.98 -19.58
CA SER A 172 18.14 -3.05 -20.38
C SER A 172 19.54 -2.84 -19.78
N CYS A 173 19.69 -3.11 -18.48
CA CYS A 173 20.96 -3.07 -17.73
C CYS A 173 21.58 -4.47 -17.58
N GLY A 174 21.10 -5.48 -18.31
CA GLY A 174 21.59 -6.87 -18.19
C GLY A 174 21.25 -7.56 -16.85
N ARG A 175 20.25 -7.07 -16.13
CA ARG A 175 19.83 -7.57 -14.82
C ARG A 175 18.42 -8.14 -14.85
N SER A 176 18.10 -9.00 -13.90
CA SER A 176 16.74 -9.49 -13.66
C SER A 176 16.18 -8.89 -12.38
N TYR A 177 14.98 -8.34 -12.43
CA TYR A 177 14.28 -7.77 -11.27
C TYR A 177 13.82 -8.88 -10.34
N LYS A 178 14.30 -8.84 -9.10
CA LYS A 178 13.94 -9.75 -8.00
C LYS A 178 13.07 -8.99 -7.00
N GLU A 179 11.78 -9.00 -7.21
CA GLU A 179 10.78 -8.21 -6.48
C GLU A 179 10.98 -8.21 -4.96
N ALA A 180 11.14 -9.38 -4.35
CA ALA A 180 11.26 -9.51 -2.90
C ALA A 180 12.54 -8.88 -2.31
N VAL A 181 13.55 -8.61 -3.13
CA VAL A 181 14.84 -8.08 -2.68
C VAL A 181 15.08 -6.68 -3.23
N ASP A 182 14.91 -6.50 -4.54
CA ASP A 182 15.30 -5.28 -5.21
C ASP A 182 14.38 -4.11 -4.85
N ALA A 183 13.06 -4.36 -4.70
CA ALA A 183 12.11 -3.34 -4.30
C ALA A 183 12.49 -2.72 -2.95
N ALA A 184 12.71 -3.53 -1.93
CA ALA A 184 13.11 -3.07 -0.61
C ALA A 184 14.47 -2.34 -0.63
N ASN A 185 15.43 -2.81 -1.43
CA ASN A 185 16.75 -2.19 -1.52
C ASN A 185 16.73 -0.82 -2.21
N ILE A 186 15.88 -0.65 -3.24
CA ILE A 186 15.69 0.64 -3.93
C ILE A 186 14.98 1.61 -2.98
N LEU A 187 13.86 1.20 -2.40
CA LEU A 187 12.98 2.06 -1.62
C LEU A 187 13.57 2.44 -0.24
N ARG A 188 14.46 1.63 0.32
CA ARG A 188 15.15 1.95 1.59
C ARG A 188 15.90 3.27 1.57
N ASN A 189 16.43 3.65 0.42
CA ASN A 189 17.21 4.88 0.24
C ASN A 189 16.38 6.03 -0.36
N ALA A 190 15.08 5.82 -0.53
CA ALA A 190 14.17 6.81 -1.08
C ALA A 190 13.52 7.65 0.03
N SER A 191 13.19 8.90 -0.30
CA SER A 191 12.36 9.74 0.56
C SER A 191 10.89 9.37 0.34
N TYR A 192 10.23 8.90 1.38
CA TYR A 192 8.79 8.61 1.30
C TYR A 192 7.96 9.88 1.05
N GLN A 193 8.45 11.05 1.50
CA GLN A 193 7.81 12.34 1.26
C GLN A 193 7.86 12.69 -0.24
N ASP A 194 9.01 12.52 -0.90
CA ASP A 194 9.15 12.80 -2.33
C ASP A 194 8.29 11.85 -3.16
N ILE A 195 8.26 10.56 -2.77
CA ILE A 195 7.37 9.58 -3.41
C ILE A 195 5.89 9.97 -3.21
N ALA A 196 5.50 10.45 -2.02
CA ALA A 196 4.13 10.90 -1.77
C ALA A 196 3.73 12.08 -2.66
N VAL A 197 4.66 13.00 -2.94
CA VAL A 197 4.45 14.11 -3.90
C VAL A 197 4.28 13.60 -5.33
N HIS A 198 5.05 12.59 -5.74
CA HIS A 198 4.96 11.98 -7.07
C HIS A 198 3.79 11.00 -7.21
N CYS A 199 3.21 10.54 -6.10
CA CYS A 199 2.08 9.62 -6.03
C CYS A 199 0.94 10.21 -5.17
N PRO A 200 0.32 11.33 -5.58
CA PRO A 200 -0.64 12.09 -4.76
C PRO A 200 -2.02 11.44 -4.67
N GLN A 201 -2.33 10.42 -5.48
CA GLN A 201 -3.69 9.87 -5.57
C GLN A 201 -3.94 8.75 -4.56
N CYS A 202 -2.95 7.90 -4.30
CA CYS A 202 -3.07 6.75 -3.41
C CYS A 202 -2.02 6.74 -2.30
N PHE A 203 -0.74 6.87 -2.64
CA PHE A 203 0.33 6.81 -1.66
C PHE A 203 0.44 8.08 -0.80
N GLY A 204 0.26 9.26 -1.39
CA GLY A 204 0.24 10.54 -0.66
C GLY A 204 -0.78 10.54 0.48
N PRO A 205 -2.08 10.27 0.24
CA PRO A 205 -3.09 10.16 1.28
C PRO A 205 -2.80 9.10 2.35
N PHE A 206 -2.13 8.01 1.99
CA PHE A 206 -1.69 7.01 2.96
C PHE A 206 -0.59 7.54 3.89
N VAL A 207 0.40 8.25 3.35
CA VAL A 207 1.45 8.90 4.12
C VAL A 207 0.87 9.99 5.03
N GLU A 208 -0.04 10.83 4.53
CA GLU A 208 -0.74 11.84 5.31
C GLU A 208 -1.50 11.22 6.49
N PHE A 209 -2.22 10.12 6.22
CA PHE A 209 -2.93 9.38 7.27
C PHE A 209 -1.97 8.90 8.37
N LEU A 210 -0.85 8.25 8.01
CA LEU A 210 0.11 7.75 9.00
C LEU A 210 0.79 8.89 9.78
N SER A 211 1.15 9.98 9.09
CA SER A 211 1.78 11.16 9.69
C SER A 211 0.85 11.89 10.65
N GLY A 212 -0.45 11.94 10.33
CA GLY A 212 -1.50 12.58 11.14
C GLY A 212 -1.94 11.77 12.36
N LEU A 213 -1.47 10.52 12.53
CA LEU A 213 -1.81 9.73 13.71
C LEU A 213 -1.23 10.33 14.98
N ALA A 214 -2.06 10.47 16.00
CA ALA A 214 -1.68 10.91 17.34
C ALA A 214 -2.11 9.85 18.38
N ASN A 215 -1.30 9.69 19.41
CA ASN A 215 -1.67 8.85 20.55
C ASN A 215 -2.54 9.70 21.49
N VAL A 216 -3.82 9.41 21.52
CA VAL A 216 -4.81 10.11 22.38
C VAL A 216 -4.83 9.48 23.77
#